data_29d879fbd62de2ac76476217d2953f18
#
_entry.id   29d879fbd62de2ac76476217d2953f18
#
_cell.length_a   1.000
_cell.length_b   1.000
_cell.length_c   1.000
_cell.angle_alpha   90.00
_cell.angle_beta   90.00
_cell.angle_gamma   90.00
#
_symmetry.space_group_name_H-M   'P 1'
#
loop_
_entity.id
_entity.type
_entity.pdbx_description
1 polymer ?
#
loop_
_entity_poly.entity_id
_entity_poly.type
_entity_poly.pdbx_seq_one_letter_code
_entity_poly.pdbx_strand_id
1 'polypeptide(L)'
;MRFPNAASGDAKKWKVAQDFEAMFIHQMLKSMRNTVPKDKEMSNGRRIFTEMLDEQIANTASRTGSFGLAQVIYKDLAGKDAENPQKIMAAQGAYGAQPAKASAKQIETWINEASETLDMDKNLLRAVIRQESGGNSLARSDKGAKGLMQLMDLTAKEMGVVNPYSGRQNVMGGAKYLKQLLARFNGDESKALAAYNAGPGTVEQYGGIPPYEETQNYVKNVLKYREQLSQEASL
;
A
#
# COMPACT_ATOMS: atom_id res chain seq x y z
N MET A 1 4.14 -7.38 -36.16
CA MET A 1 4.58 -7.65 -34.76
C MET A 1 5.03 -6.33 -34.14
N ARG A 2 4.23 -5.74 -33.27
CA ARG A 2 4.60 -4.52 -32.53
C ARG A 2 5.07 -4.96 -31.14
N PHE A 3 6.31 -4.68 -30.82
CA PHE A 3 6.87 -4.95 -29.49
C PHE A 3 6.34 -3.92 -28.50
N PRO A 4 5.77 -4.33 -27.35
CA PRO A 4 5.28 -3.41 -26.30
C PRO A 4 6.41 -3.15 -25.30
N ASN A 5 7.46 -2.38 -25.65
CA ASN A 5 8.58 -2.21 -24.72
C ASN A 5 9.19 -0.81 -24.60
N ALA A 6 8.59 0.21 -25.18
CA ALA A 6 9.08 1.61 -25.01
C ALA A 6 8.66 2.18 -23.63
N ALA A 7 7.44 1.90 -23.16
CA ALA A 7 6.95 2.40 -21.87
C ALA A 7 7.74 1.88 -20.65
N SER A 8 8.37 0.71 -20.73
CA SER A 8 9.18 0.16 -19.63
C SER A 8 10.54 0.85 -19.46
N GLY A 9 11.12 1.35 -20.56
CA GLY A 9 12.41 2.05 -20.55
C GLY A 9 12.31 3.45 -19.94
N ASP A 10 11.29 4.20 -20.33
CA ASP A 10 11.10 5.58 -19.87
C ASP A 10 10.59 5.63 -18.42
N ALA A 11 9.76 4.67 -18.00
CA ALA A 11 9.37 4.54 -16.62
C ALA A 11 10.57 4.23 -15.69
N LYS A 12 11.54 3.43 -16.15
CA LYS A 12 12.79 3.17 -15.41
C LYS A 12 13.66 4.42 -15.31
N LYS A 13 13.85 5.16 -16.41
CA LYS A 13 14.61 6.41 -16.44
C LYS A 13 13.97 7.46 -15.53
N TRP A 14 12.65 7.57 -15.56
CA TRP A 14 11.91 8.46 -14.67
C TRP A 14 12.12 8.10 -13.20
N LYS A 15 12.05 6.81 -12.86
CA LYS A 15 12.32 6.35 -11.50
C LYS A 15 13.74 6.69 -11.04
N VAL A 16 14.75 6.49 -11.88
CA VAL A 16 16.14 6.87 -11.59
C VAL A 16 16.25 8.37 -11.32
N ALA A 17 15.59 9.20 -12.12
CA ALA A 17 15.58 10.64 -11.93
C ALA A 17 14.92 11.05 -10.59
N GLN A 18 13.83 10.39 -10.20
CA GLN A 18 13.17 10.60 -8.92
C GLN A 18 14.03 10.13 -7.74
N ASP A 19 14.67 8.98 -7.85
CA ASP A 19 15.55 8.46 -6.79
C ASP A 19 16.76 9.39 -6.59
N PHE A 20 17.29 9.98 -7.67
CA PHE A 20 18.35 10.99 -7.58
C PHE A 20 17.87 12.27 -6.90
N GLU A 21 16.69 12.80 -7.28
CA GLU A 21 16.09 13.96 -6.64
C GLU A 21 15.85 13.72 -5.14
N ALA A 22 15.34 12.53 -4.76
CA ALA A 22 15.15 12.16 -3.36
C ALA A 22 16.49 12.15 -2.58
N MET A 23 17.54 11.58 -3.17
CA MET A 23 18.86 11.57 -2.57
C MET A 23 19.42 13.00 -2.38
N PHE A 24 19.21 13.87 -3.37
CA PHE A 24 19.64 15.27 -3.30
C PHE A 24 18.91 16.02 -2.20
N ILE A 25 17.58 15.88 -2.10
CA ILE A 25 16.76 16.49 -1.06
C ILE A 25 17.19 15.99 0.33
N HIS A 26 17.40 14.68 0.48
CA HIS A 26 17.88 14.09 1.73
C HIS A 26 19.24 14.68 2.15
N GLN A 27 20.17 14.83 1.20
CA GLN A 27 21.48 15.43 1.47
C GLN A 27 21.36 16.91 1.85
N MET A 28 20.45 17.66 1.23
CA MET A 28 20.15 19.05 1.60
C MET A 28 19.60 19.13 3.03
N LEU A 29 18.61 18.32 3.38
CA LEU A 29 18.03 18.28 4.72
C LEU A 29 19.11 17.97 5.78
N LYS A 30 19.96 16.99 5.52
CA LYS A 30 21.08 16.63 6.38
C LYS A 30 22.08 17.79 6.53
N SER A 31 22.40 18.48 5.43
CA SER A 31 23.30 19.65 5.45
C SER A 31 22.70 20.79 6.26
N MET A 32 21.40 21.12 6.04
CA MET A 32 20.70 22.15 6.79
C MET A 32 20.66 21.87 8.31
N ARG A 33 20.47 20.62 8.71
CA ARG A 33 20.51 20.24 10.14
C ARG A 33 21.89 20.40 10.76
N ASN A 34 22.95 20.21 10.00
CA ASN A 34 24.30 20.40 10.50
C ASN A 34 24.65 21.87 10.76
N THR A 35 23.87 22.82 10.22
CA THR A 35 24.04 24.26 10.46
C THR A 35 23.32 24.75 11.72
N VAL A 36 22.40 23.94 12.26
CA VAL A 36 21.69 24.26 13.52
C VAL A 36 22.57 23.84 14.69
N PRO A 37 22.79 24.72 15.71
CA PRO A 37 23.56 24.35 16.91
C PRO A 37 22.94 23.08 17.55
N LYS A 38 23.77 22.06 17.76
CA LYS A 38 23.34 20.81 18.39
C LYS A 38 23.13 21.07 19.88
N ASP A 39 21.88 20.98 20.32
CA ASP A 39 21.62 20.78 21.75
C ASP A 39 22.32 19.50 22.20
N LYS A 40 23.09 19.61 23.30
CA LYS A 40 24.11 18.65 23.72
C LYS A 40 23.63 17.22 24.02
N GLU A 41 22.32 16.91 23.88
CA GLU A 41 21.78 15.58 24.21
C GLU A 41 20.66 15.13 23.28
N MET A 42 20.95 14.96 21.99
CA MET A 42 20.03 14.18 21.18
C MET A 42 20.21 12.69 21.45
N SER A 43 19.22 12.04 22.07
CA SER A 43 19.23 10.58 22.26
C SER A 43 19.36 9.86 20.91
N ASN A 44 19.99 8.69 20.90
CA ASN A 44 20.13 7.87 19.68
C ASN A 44 18.79 7.60 18.99
N GLY A 45 17.70 7.40 19.74
CA GLY A 45 16.36 7.22 19.20
C GLY A 45 15.85 8.46 18.45
N ARG A 46 16.10 9.66 18.96
CA ARG A 46 15.71 10.91 18.32
C ARG A 46 16.46 11.15 17.01
N ARG A 47 17.75 10.76 16.96
CA ARG A 47 18.55 10.83 15.73
C ARG A 47 18.02 9.88 14.65
N ILE A 48 17.76 8.62 15.00
CA ILE A 48 17.19 7.63 14.08
C ILE A 48 15.83 8.10 13.56
N PHE A 49 14.96 8.59 14.45
CA PHE A 49 13.65 9.12 14.05
C PHE A 49 13.77 10.30 13.07
N THR A 50 14.74 11.20 13.31
CA THR A 50 14.99 12.35 12.46
C THR A 50 15.51 11.94 11.08
N GLU A 51 16.42 10.98 11.00
CA GLU A 51 16.95 10.42 9.75
C GLU A 51 15.82 9.74 8.93
N MET A 52 14.96 8.97 9.58
CA MET A 52 13.79 8.35 8.94
C MET A 52 12.79 9.42 8.43
N LEU A 53 12.59 10.49 9.18
CA LEU A 53 11.72 11.59 8.77
C LEU A 53 12.28 12.33 7.56
N ASP A 54 13.59 12.61 7.52
CA ASP A 54 14.27 13.25 6.40
C ASP A 54 14.17 12.39 5.13
N GLU A 55 14.37 11.10 5.26
CA GLU A 55 14.19 10.15 4.14
C GLU A 55 12.75 10.15 3.64
N GLN A 56 11.78 10.13 4.53
CA GLN A 56 10.36 10.17 4.17
C GLN A 56 9.97 11.48 3.47
N ILE A 57 10.47 12.62 3.95
CA ILE A 57 10.26 13.93 3.34
C ILE A 57 10.89 13.95 1.96
N ALA A 58 12.15 13.52 1.81
CA ALA A 58 12.86 13.50 0.54
C ALA A 58 12.15 12.62 -0.52
N ASN A 59 11.74 11.42 -0.12
CA ASN A 59 10.99 10.50 -0.98
C ASN A 59 9.63 11.09 -1.41
N THR A 60 8.94 11.75 -0.50
CA THR A 60 7.63 12.36 -0.79
C THR A 60 7.80 13.56 -1.73
N ALA A 61 8.75 14.45 -1.45
CA ALA A 61 9.01 15.63 -2.25
C ALA A 61 9.42 15.29 -3.69
N SER A 62 10.30 14.29 -3.87
CA SER A 62 10.72 13.81 -5.18
C SER A 62 9.55 13.20 -5.97
N ARG A 63 8.69 12.43 -5.30
CA ARG A 63 7.52 11.81 -5.95
C ARG A 63 6.46 12.82 -6.37
N THR A 64 6.30 13.91 -5.62
CA THR A 64 5.37 15.00 -5.97
C THR A 64 5.92 15.94 -7.04
N GLY A 65 7.20 15.81 -7.40
CA GLY A 65 7.86 16.69 -8.37
C GLY A 65 8.03 18.12 -7.86
N SER A 66 8.03 18.31 -6.54
CA SER A 66 8.00 19.63 -5.91
C SER A 66 9.25 20.49 -6.23
N PHE A 67 10.39 19.86 -6.52
CA PHE A 67 11.65 20.52 -6.84
C PHE A 67 11.93 20.61 -8.35
N GLY A 68 11.34 19.71 -9.16
CA GLY A 68 11.48 19.68 -10.60
C GLY A 68 12.84 19.17 -11.12
N LEU A 69 13.76 18.77 -10.26
CA LEU A 69 15.07 18.23 -10.63
C LEU A 69 14.94 16.90 -11.37
N ALA A 70 14.03 16.04 -10.95
CA ALA A 70 13.74 14.78 -11.64
C ALA A 70 13.28 15.01 -13.09
N GLN A 71 12.53 16.07 -13.38
CA GLN A 71 12.11 16.40 -14.73
C GLN A 71 13.29 16.80 -15.62
N VAL A 72 14.24 17.55 -15.06
CA VAL A 72 15.45 17.99 -15.81
C VAL A 72 16.32 16.76 -16.12
N ILE A 73 16.60 15.94 -15.11
CA ILE A 73 17.40 14.71 -15.26
C ILE A 73 16.73 13.75 -16.25
N TYR A 74 15.42 13.55 -16.13
CA TYR A 74 14.69 12.67 -17.03
C TYR A 74 14.75 13.13 -18.48
N LYS A 75 14.58 14.43 -18.74
CA LYS A 75 14.71 14.99 -20.10
C LYS A 75 16.09 14.75 -20.70
N ASP A 76 17.13 14.84 -19.89
CA ASP A 76 18.50 14.58 -20.32
C ASP A 76 18.73 13.09 -20.62
N LEU A 77 18.25 12.19 -19.75
CA LEU A 77 18.36 10.74 -19.88
C LEU A 77 17.51 10.16 -21.01
N ALA A 78 16.33 10.71 -21.27
CA ALA A 78 15.37 10.18 -22.23
C ALA A 78 15.53 10.77 -23.64
N GLY A 79 16.20 11.93 -23.76
CA GLY A 79 16.47 12.57 -25.05
C GLY A 79 15.25 13.27 -25.66
N LYS A 80 15.31 13.55 -26.98
CA LYS A 80 14.27 14.31 -27.69
C LYS A 80 12.92 13.63 -27.80
N ASP A 81 12.89 12.30 -27.69
CA ASP A 81 11.67 11.47 -27.75
C ASP A 81 11.11 11.13 -26.37
N ALA A 82 11.53 11.88 -25.33
CA ALA A 82 11.09 11.67 -23.96
C ALA A 82 9.55 11.74 -23.83
N GLU A 83 8.95 10.68 -23.33
CA GLU A 83 7.54 10.70 -22.98
C GLU A 83 7.28 11.78 -21.91
N ASN A 84 6.12 12.44 -21.98
CA ASN A 84 5.81 13.47 -20.98
C ASN A 84 5.82 12.85 -19.57
N PRO A 85 6.66 13.35 -18.63
CA PRO A 85 6.72 12.83 -17.27
C PRO A 85 5.36 12.76 -16.56
N GLN A 86 4.46 13.70 -16.88
CA GLN A 86 3.10 13.70 -16.32
C GLN A 86 2.27 12.50 -16.81
N LYS A 87 2.48 12.01 -18.05
CA LYS A 87 1.85 10.79 -18.55
C LYS A 87 2.41 9.55 -17.85
N ILE A 88 3.73 9.52 -17.62
CA ILE A 88 4.39 8.43 -16.90
C ILE A 88 3.91 8.40 -15.45
N MET A 89 3.81 9.55 -14.79
CA MET A 89 3.27 9.67 -13.43
C MET A 89 1.80 9.24 -13.36
N ALA A 90 0.99 9.62 -14.35
CA ALA A 90 -0.41 9.20 -14.43
C ALA A 90 -0.56 7.69 -14.66
N ALA A 91 0.31 7.08 -15.46
CA ALA A 91 0.31 5.63 -15.71
C ALA A 91 0.81 4.82 -14.50
N GLN A 92 1.66 5.41 -13.66
CA GLN A 92 2.15 4.80 -12.42
C GLN A 92 1.18 4.97 -11.22
N GLY A 93 0.01 5.59 -11.44
CA GLY A 93 -0.95 5.94 -10.41
C GLY A 93 -0.45 7.15 -9.62
N ALA A 94 -0.96 8.32 -9.97
CA ALA A 94 -0.54 9.64 -9.49
C ALA A 94 -0.23 9.66 -7.98
N TYR A 95 1.05 9.65 -7.65
CA TYR A 95 1.53 10.09 -6.37
C TYR A 95 1.47 11.63 -6.37
N GLY A 96 0.44 12.19 -5.72
CA GLY A 96 0.32 13.65 -5.57
C GLY A 96 -1.06 14.25 -5.88
N ALA A 97 -1.89 13.59 -6.67
CA ALA A 97 -3.33 13.87 -6.60
C ALA A 97 -3.84 13.26 -5.28
N GLN A 98 -4.63 14.00 -4.51
CA GLN A 98 -5.39 13.35 -3.43
C GLN A 98 -6.08 12.14 -4.06
N PRO A 99 -5.90 10.92 -3.52
CA PRO A 99 -6.48 9.75 -4.13
C PRO A 99 -7.99 9.97 -4.20
N ALA A 100 -8.52 10.02 -5.42
CA ALA A 100 -9.97 10.06 -5.59
C ALA A 100 -10.55 8.75 -5.06
N LYS A 101 -11.70 8.82 -4.38
CA LYS A 101 -12.40 7.62 -3.91
C LYS A 101 -12.62 6.69 -5.11
N ALA A 102 -12.16 5.46 -4.99
CA ALA A 102 -12.31 4.47 -6.06
C ALA A 102 -13.79 4.15 -6.33
N SER A 103 -14.14 3.99 -7.59
CA SER A 103 -15.47 3.51 -7.97
C SER A 103 -15.61 2.02 -7.69
N ALA A 104 -16.85 1.54 -7.53
CA ALA A 104 -17.12 0.12 -7.34
C ALA A 104 -16.54 -0.74 -8.48
N LYS A 105 -16.63 -0.27 -9.74
CA LYS A 105 -16.06 -0.95 -10.90
C LYS A 105 -14.52 -1.09 -10.81
N GLN A 106 -13.84 -0.07 -10.34
CA GLN A 106 -12.37 -0.14 -10.14
C GLN A 106 -12.02 -1.14 -9.04
N ILE A 107 -12.75 -1.14 -7.93
CA ILE A 107 -12.54 -2.09 -6.82
C ILE A 107 -12.71 -3.52 -7.31
N GLU A 108 -13.78 -3.80 -8.08
CA GLU A 108 -14.01 -5.12 -8.67
C GLU A 108 -12.87 -5.56 -9.62
N THR A 109 -12.34 -4.63 -10.42
CA THR A 109 -11.18 -4.92 -11.27
C THR A 109 -9.97 -5.37 -10.45
N TRP A 110 -9.67 -4.69 -9.34
CA TRP A 110 -8.56 -5.03 -8.46
C TRP A 110 -8.77 -6.32 -7.67
N ILE A 111 -10.02 -6.61 -7.28
CA ILE A 111 -10.39 -7.87 -6.64
C ILE A 111 -10.18 -9.04 -7.60
N ASN A 112 -10.65 -8.92 -8.86
CA ASN A 112 -10.45 -9.95 -9.86
C ASN A 112 -8.96 -10.18 -10.14
N GLU A 113 -8.17 -9.11 -10.30
CA GLU A 113 -6.72 -9.21 -10.48
C GLU A 113 -6.04 -9.92 -9.29
N ALA A 114 -6.39 -9.59 -8.06
CA ALA A 114 -5.83 -10.21 -6.87
C ALA A 114 -6.26 -11.68 -6.74
N SER A 115 -7.53 -11.97 -6.99
CA SER A 115 -8.09 -13.33 -6.99
C SER A 115 -7.36 -14.23 -7.99
N GLU A 116 -7.22 -13.80 -9.25
CA GLU A 116 -6.52 -14.54 -10.30
C GLU A 116 -5.02 -14.71 -10.02
N THR A 117 -4.36 -13.62 -9.58
CA THR A 117 -2.91 -13.65 -9.32
C THR A 117 -2.55 -14.54 -8.13
N LEU A 118 -3.39 -14.56 -7.12
CA LEU A 118 -3.11 -15.24 -5.85
C LEU A 118 -3.90 -16.54 -5.67
N ASP A 119 -4.73 -16.93 -6.62
CA ASP A 119 -5.64 -18.07 -6.51
C ASP A 119 -6.44 -18.01 -5.18
N MET A 120 -7.23 -16.95 -5.03
CA MET A 120 -8.05 -16.69 -3.84
C MET A 120 -9.51 -16.49 -4.21
N ASP A 121 -10.40 -16.90 -3.31
CA ASP A 121 -11.84 -16.66 -3.45
C ASP A 121 -12.13 -15.15 -3.48
N LYS A 122 -12.66 -14.68 -4.60
CA LYS A 122 -13.02 -13.26 -4.78
C LYS A 122 -14.15 -12.80 -3.86
N ASN A 123 -15.06 -13.70 -3.48
CA ASN A 123 -16.15 -13.36 -2.56
C ASN A 123 -15.60 -13.17 -1.14
N LEU A 124 -14.56 -13.92 -0.76
CA LEU A 124 -13.82 -13.68 0.49
C LEU A 124 -13.15 -12.31 0.49
N LEU A 125 -12.46 -11.94 -0.60
CA LEU A 125 -11.83 -10.61 -0.73
C LEU A 125 -12.86 -9.47 -0.68
N ARG A 126 -14.00 -9.63 -1.36
CA ARG A 126 -15.12 -8.66 -1.30
C ARG A 126 -15.65 -8.51 0.12
N ALA A 127 -15.85 -9.62 0.82
CA ALA A 127 -16.36 -9.64 2.19
C ALA A 127 -15.42 -8.93 3.16
N VAL A 128 -14.11 -9.17 3.04
CA VAL A 128 -13.09 -8.47 3.84
C VAL A 128 -13.11 -6.97 3.53
N ILE A 129 -13.07 -6.56 2.27
CA ILE A 129 -13.13 -5.13 1.90
C ILE A 129 -14.41 -4.46 2.43
N ARG A 130 -15.55 -5.17 2.38
CA ARG A 130 -16.81 -4.67 2.92
C ARG A 130 -16.71 -4.46 4.42
N GLN A 131 -16.13 -5.40 5.16
CA GLN A 131 -15.98 -5.32 6.62
C GLN A 131 -14.98 -4.25 7.04
N GLU A 132 -13.86 -4.11 6.31
CA GLU A 132 -12.75 -3.21 6.65
C GLU A 132 -13.05 -1.74 6.37
N SER A 133 -13.62 -1.45 5.22
CA SER A 133 -13.75 -0.07 4.74
C SER A 133 -15.11 0.29 4.15
N GLY A 134 -16.02 -0.69 4.00
CA GLY A 134 -17.25 -0.48 3.22
C GLY A 134 -16.98 -0.08 1.76
N GLY A 135 -15.82 -0.44 1.19
CA GLY A 135 -15.40 -0.02 -0.15
C GLY A 135 -14.85 1.41 -0.21
N ASN A 136 -14.51 2.03 0.91
CA ASN A 136 -13.87 3.34 0.92
C ASN A 136 -12.35 3.21 0.77
N SER A 137 -11.83 3.51 -0.43
CA SER A 137 -10.39 3.45 -0.71
C SER A 137 -9.55 4.46 0.09
N LEU A 138 -10.18 5.46 0.68
CA LEU A 138 -9.55 6.49 1.50
C LEU A 138 -9.76 6.28 3.00
N ALA A 139 -10.32 5.14 3.40
CA ALA A 139 -10.57 4.86 4.81
C ALA A 139 -9.27 4.89 5.62
N ARG A 140 -9.36 5.47 6.81
CA ARG A 140 -8.32 5.44 7.82
C ARG A 140 -8.96 5.18 9.17
N SER A 141 -8.45 4.20 9.90
CA SER A 141 -8.88 3.95 11.28
C SER A 141 -8.11 4.83 12.27
N ASP A 142 -8.65 4.96 13.48
CA ASP A 142 -7.97 5.66 14.59
C ASP A 142 -6.65 4.96 14.99
N LYS A 143 -6.57 3.65 14.77
CA LYS A 143 -5.36 2.83 14.98
C LYS A 143 -4.32 2.99 13.85
N GLY A 144 -4.64 3.73 12.79
CA GLY A 144 -3.73 4.02 11.67
C GLY A 144 -3.79 3.03 10.49
N ALA A 145 -4.73 2.10 10.47
CA ALA A 145 -4.98 1.24 9.32
C ALA A 145 -5.53 2.04 8.12
N LYS A 146 -5.17 1.66 6.89
CA LYS A 146 -5.40 2.48 5.69
C LYS A 146 -5.95 1.69 4.51
N GLY A 147 -6.86 2.33 3.76
CA GLY A 147 -7.35 1.87 2.46
C GLY A 147 -8.43 0.79 2.51
N LEU A 148 -8.68 0.16 1.37
CA LEU A 148 -9.78 -0.79 1.18
C LEU A 148 -9.75 -2.00 2.14
N MET A 149 -8.56 -2.54 2.39
CA MET A 149 -8.33 -3.69 3.25
C MET A 149 -7.66 -3.32 4.58
N GLN A 150 -7.68 -2.03 4.95
CA GLN A 150 -7.21 -1.51 6.24
C GLN A 150 -5.85 -2.05 6.69
N LEU A 151 -4.84 -1.87 5.84
CA LEU A 151 -3.48 -2.31 6.17
C LEU A 151 -2.80 -1.35 7.14
N MET A 152 -2.20 -1.91 8.19
CA MET A 152 -1.26 -1.20 9.06
C MET A 152 0.06 -0.95 8.30
N ASP A 153 0.79 0.11 8.64
CA ASP A 153 2.00 0.52 7.92
C ASP A 153 3.07 -0.58 7.83
N LEU A 154 3.27 -1.35 8.90
CA LEU A 154 4.21 -2.47 8.89
C LEU A 154 3.76 -3.56 7.93
N THR A 155 2.49 -3.99 8.01
CA THR A 155 1.92 -5.01 7.12
C THR A 155 1.95 -4.55 5.66
N ALA A 156 1.62 -3.28 5.40
CA ALA A 156 1.71 -2.69 4.06
C ALA A 156 3.13 -2.79 3.49
N LYS A 157 4.14 -2.42 4.28
CA LYS A 157 5.55 -2.52 3.90
C LYS A 157 5.98 -3.96 3.62
N GLU A 158 5.64 -4.90 4.49
CA GLU A 158 5.94 -6.33 4.33
C GLU A 158 5.31 -6.93 3.07
N MET A 159 4.10 -6.51 2.73
CA MET A 159 3.39 -6.95 1.52
C MET A 159 3.80 -6.20 0.24
N GLY A 160 4.76 -5.26 0.34
CA GLY A 160 5.25 -4.48 -0.80
C GLY A 160 4.31 -3.36 -1.24
N VAL A 161 3.44 -2.89 -0.37
CA VAL A 161 2.53 -1.77 -0.62
C VAL A 161 3.27 -0.46 -0.33
N VAL A 162 3.55 0.29 -1.38
CA VAL A 162 4.24 1.58 -1.29
C VAL A 162 3.27 2.71 -0.93
N ASN A 163 2.05 2.66 -1.47
CA ASN A 163 0.98 3.60 -1.18
C ASN A 163 -0.28 2.87 -0.72
N PRO A 164 -0.59 2.84 0.58
CA PRO A 164 -1.76 2.15 1.10
C PRO A 164 -3.10 2.77 0.66
N TYR A 165 -3.11 3.99 0.13
CA TYR A 165 -4.30 4.60 -0.49
C TYR A 165 -4.43 4.33 -1.99
N SER A 166 -3.44 3.68 -2.62
CA SER A 166 -3.62 3.09 -3.95
C SER A 166 -4.48 1.84 -3.82
N GLY A 167 -5.74 1.92 -4.28
CA GLY A 167 -6.70 0.83 -4.14
C GLY A 167 -6.16 -0.49 -4.70
N ARG A 168 -5.49 -0.46 -5.87
CA ARG A 168 -4.87 -1.64 -6.47
C ARG A 168 -3.77 -2.24 -5.58
N GLN A 169 -2.85 -1.42 -5.06
CA GLN A 169 -1.78 -1.90 -4.20
C GLN A 169 -2.33 -2.42 -2.87
N ASN A 170 -3.33 -1.73 -2.31
CA ASN A 170 -3.95 -2.09 -1.04
C ASN A 170 -4.69 -3.43 -1.13
N VAL A 171 -5.50 -3.63 -2.17
CA VAL A 171 -6.19 -4.91 -2.40
C VAL A 171 -5.21 -6.05 -2.63
N MET A 172 -4.18 -5.85 -3.47
CA MET A 172 -3.17 -6.87 -3.72
C MET A 172 -2.38 -7.21 -2.45
N GLY A 173 -1.96 -6.20 -1.67
CA GLY A 173 -1.22 -6.40 -0.41
C GLY A 173 -2.07 -7.08 0.66
N GLY A 174 -3.31 -6.64 0.85
CA GLY A 174 -4.24 -7.24 1.79
C GLY A 174 -4.58 -8.70 1.44
N ALA A 175 -4.79 -8.99 0.16
CA ALA A 175 -5.00 -10.35 -0.33
C ALA A 175 -3.77 -11.24 -0.10
N LYS A 176 -2.55 -10.74 -0.35
CA LYS A 176 -1.31 -11.47 -0.03
C LYS A 176 -1.20 -11.80 1.46
N TYR A 177 -1.49 -10.81 2.30
CA TYR A 177 -1.46 -11.01 3.75
C TYR A 177 -2.48 -12.04 4.19
N LEU A 178 -3.73 -11.95 3.71
CA LEU A 178 -4.77 -12.93 4.01
C LEU A 178 -4.38 -14.34 3.52
N LYS A 179 -3.79 -14.48 2.33
CA LYS A 179 -3.28 -15.76 1.82
C LYS A 179 -2.20 -16.36 2.73
N GLN A 180 -1.28 -15.53 3.23
CA GLN A 180 -0.26 -15.98 4.19
C GLN A 180 -0.88 -16.47 5.49
N LEU A 181 -1.92 -15.78 5.99
CA LEU A 181 -2.65 -16.21 7.19
C LEU A 181 -3.41 -17.51 6.96
N LEU A 182 -4.07 -17.67 5.80
CA LEU A 182 -4.71 -18.93 5.43
C LEU A 182 -3.70 -20.09 5.42
N ALA A 183 -2.54 -19.89 4.83
CA ALA A 183 -1.47 -20.89 4.84
C ALA A 183 -0.97 -21.20 6.26
N ARG A 184 -0.78 -20.16 7.08
CA ARG A 184 -0.31 -20.29 8.48
C ARG A 184 -1.28 -21.07 9.36
N PHE A 185 -2.58 -20.96 9.10
CA PHE A 185 -3.62 -21.66 9.86
C PHE A 185 -4.22 -22.86 9.11
N ASN A 186 -3.44 -23.48 8.19
CA ASN A 186 -3.81 -24.71 7.46
C ASN A 186 -5.16 -24.61 6.72
N GLY A 187 -5.50 -23.45 6.17
CA GLY A 187 -6.75 -23.21 5.45
C GLY A 187 -7.96 -22.91 6.36
N ASP A 188 -7.78 -22.85 7.68
CA ASP A 188 -8.86 -22.44 8.60
C ASP A 188 -9.17 -20.96 8.42
N GLU A 189 -10.24 -20.68 7.65
CA GLU A 189 -10.66 -19.31 7.33
C GLU A 189 -11.03 -18.52 8.59
N SER A 190 -11.67 -19.15 9.57
CA SER A 190 -12.07 -18.47 10.79
C SER A 190 -10.86 -17.98 11.60
N LYS A 191 -9.83 -18.82 11.70
CA LYS A 191 -8.57 -18.42 12.35
C LYS A 191 -7.79 -17.41 11.53
N ALA A 192 -7.76 -17.55 10.21
CA ALA A 192 -7.10 -16.59 9.32
C ALA A 192 -7.74 -15.20 9.40
N LEU A 193 -9.07 -15.12 9.41
CA LEU A 193 -9.80 -13.86 9.58
C LEU A 193 -9.61 -13.27 10.98
N ALA A 194 -9.63 -14.09 12.02
CA ALA A 194 -9.32 -13.64 13.37
C ALA A 194 -7.89 -13.09 13.46
N ALA A 195 -6.93 -13.73 12.80
CA ALA A 195 -5.54 -13.29 12.75
C ALA A 195 -5.36 -12.01 11.92
N TYR A 196 -6.16 -11.83 10.87
CA TYR A 196 -6.18 -10.60 10.10
C TYR A 196 -6.56 -9.39 10.96
N ASN A 197 -7.59 -9.56 11.81
CA ASN A 197 -8.10 -8.51 12.70
C ASN A 197 -7.25 -8.33 13.98
N ALA A 198 -6.97 -9.42 14.71
CA ALA A 198 -6.32 -9.38 16.04
C ALA A 198 -4.82 -9.67 16.03
N GLY A 199 -4.27 -10.02 14.86
CA GLY A 199 -2.88 -10.47 14.71
C GLY A 199 -2.68 -11.97 14.93
N PRO A 200 -1.76 -12.60 14.15
CA PRO A 200 -1.56 -14.05 14.19
C PRO A 200 -1.04 -14.56 15.54
N GLY A 201 -0.17 -13.79 16.22
CA GLY A 201 0.32 -14.16 17.54
C GLY A 201 -0.77 -14.28 18.60
N THR A 202 -1.80 -13.44 18.53
CA THR A 202 -2.97 -13.51 19.42
C THR A 202 -3.76 -14.80 19.17
N VAL A 203 -4.01 -15.15 17.91
CA VAL A 203 -4.75 -16.37 17.57
C VAL A 203 -3.99 -17.62 17.98
N GLU A 204 -2.68 -17.63 17.86
CA GLU A 204 -1.83 -18.73 18.33
C GLU A 204 -1.85 -18.86 19.86
N GLN A 205 -1.74 -17.73 20.56
CA GLN A 205 -1.80 -17.71 22.03
C GLN A 205 -3.10 -18.30 22.58
N TYR A 206 -4.24 -18.00 21.92
CA TYR A 206 -5.54 -18.53 22.33
C TYR A 206 -5.88 -19.89 21.70
N GLY A 207 -5.06 -20.40 20.79
CA GLY A 207 -5.32 -21.63 20.04
C GLY A 207 -6.51 -21.54 19.07
N GLY A 208 -7.06 -20.34 18.85
CA GLY A 208 -8.24 -20.08 18.04
C GLY A 208 -8.67 -18.63 18.07
N ILE A 209 -9.95 -18.37 17.76
CA ILE A 209 -10.51 -17.01 17.80
C ILE A 209 -10.44 -16.49 19.25
N PRO A 210 -9.76 -15.36 19.50
CA PRO A 210 -9.65 -14.82 20.85
C PRO A 210 -11.02 -14.35 21.37
N PRO A 211 -11.24 -14.28 22.69
CA PRO A 211 -12.49 -13.86 23.30
C PRO A 211 -12.67 -12.33 23.25
N TYR A 212 -12.27 -11.71 22.15
CA TYR A 212 -12.47 -10.28 21.89
C TYR A 212 -13.73 -10.10 21.06
N GLU A 213 -14.69 -9.35 21.58
CA GLU A 213 -15.97 -9.10 20.90
C GLU A 213 -15.76 -8.53 19.49
N GLU A 214 -14.82 -7.59 19.31
CA GLU A 214 -14.45 -7.02 18.02
C GLU A 214 -14.05 -8.13 17.03
N THR A 215 -13.16 -9.03 17.42
CA THR A 215 -12.64 -10.09 16.55
C THR A 215 -13.68 -11.16 16.24
N GLN A 216 -14.48 -11.56 17.23
CA GLN A 216 -15.57 -12.52 17.04
C GLN A 216 -16.63 -11.99 16.07
N ASN A 217 -17.03 -10.72 16.23
CA ASN A 217 -17.95 -10.06 15.32
C ASN A 217 -17.36 -9.86 13.92
N TYR A 218 -16.07 -9.56 13.83
CA TYR A 218 -15.35 -9.46 12.56
C TYR A 218 -15.45 -10.77 11.76
N VAL A 219 -15.04 -11.87 12.35
CA VAL A 219 -15.08 -13.20 11.71
C VAL A 219 -16.49 -13.56 11.27
N LYS A 220 -17.47 -13.42 12.16
CA LYS A 220 -18.88 -13.68 11.87
C LYS A 220 -19.41 -12.86 10.70
N ASN A 221 -19.09 -11.57 10.68
CA ASN A 221 -19.57 -10.66 9.64
C ASN A 221 -18.95 -10.98 8.28
N VAL A 222 -17.63 -11.21 8.23
CA VAL A 222 -16.94 -11.53 6.97
C VAL A 222 -17.50 -12.83 6.37
N LEU A 223 -17.62 -13.89 7.16
CA LEU A 223 -18.17 -15.16 6.68
C LEU A 223 -19.63 -15.02 6.21
N LYS A 224 -20.45 -14.28 6.93
CA LYS A 224 -21.83 -13.97 6.51
C LYS A 224 -21.87 -13.20 5.18
N TYR A 225 -21.03 -12.17 5.00
CA TYR A 225 -20.98 -11.41 3.75
C TYR A 225 -20.52 -12.29 2.57
N ARG A 226 -19.51 -13.13 2.78
CA ARG A 226 -19.06 -14.08 1.77
C ARG A 226 -20.16 -15.03 1.33
N GLU A 227 -20.91 -15.61 2.27
CA GLU A 227 -22.01 -16.51 1.97
C GLU A 227 -23.11 -15.82 1.16
N GLN A 228 -23.51 -14.60 1.57
CA GLN A 228 -24.50 -13.80 0.82
C GLN A 228 -24.06 -13.57 -0.64
N LEU A 229 -22.81 -13.18 -0.86
CA LEU A 229 -22.24 -12.94 -2.19
C LEU A 229 -22.18 -14.23 -3.04
N SER A 230 -21.96 -15.38 -2.40
CA SER A 230 -21.93 -16.66 -3.10
C SER A 230 -23.31 -17.12 -3.53
N GLN A 231 -24.35 -16.83 -2.74
CA GLN A 231 -25.74 -17.11 -3.08
C GLN A 231 -26.25 -16.21 -4.22
N GLU A 232 -25.91 -14.91 -4.20
CA GLU A 232 -26.25 -13.95 -5.27
C GLU A 232 -25.63 -14.32 -6.62
N ALA A 233 -24.45 -14.91 -6.62
CA ALA A 233 -23.75 -15.34 -7.84
C ALA A 233 -24.31 -16.64 -8.46
N SER A 234 -25.16 -17.35 -7.74
CA SER A 234 -25.76 -18.64 -8.14
C SER A 234 -27.18 -18.49 -8.71
N LEU A 235 -27.72 -17.26 -8.69
CA LEU A 235 -29.04 -16.88 -9.25
C LEU A 235 -28.90 -16.23 -10.63
#